data_2137407df8fdc6e5a0ca53dd536e1d26
#
_entry.id   2137407df8fdc6e5a0ca53dd536e1d26
#
_cell.length_a   1.000
_cell.length_b   1.000
_cell.length_c   1.000
_cell.angle_alpha   90.00
_cell.angle_beta   90.00
_cell.angle_gamma   90.00
#
_symmetry.space_group_name_H-M   'P 1'
#
loop_
_entity.id
_entity.type
_entity.pdbx_description
1 polymer ?
#
loop_
_entity_poly.entity_id
_entity_poly.type
_entity_poly.pdbx_seq_one_letter_code
_entity_poly.pdbx_strand_id
1 'polypeptide(L)'
;MYRRSIFRICGLVAAGLLALSNSAAAQVEQKSAKDLIAGSWTLMIADNVRGDGNKVPGFGPLPKVTAKFGADGRYSLELTPNSSSHAALSYSGGYTLDDAGKTLTLRVEESSLPNWRGTTQTGTVKFVNGDHLGWTSSVPLVASEDFTGTELIWERAK
;
A
#
# COMPACT_ATOMS: atom_id res chain seq x y z
N MET A 1 -17.83 66.50 -54.61
CA MET A 1 -19.18 67.02 -54.34
C MET A 1 -19.79 66.27 -53.16
N TYR A 2 -19.98 66.95 -52.01
CA TYR A 2 -21.03 66.89 -51.00
C TYR A 2 -21.29 65.41 -50.43
N ARG A 3 -21.45 65.16 -49.14
CA ARG A 3 -21.76 65.99 -47.94
C ARG A 3 -21.47 65.18 -46.68
N ARG A 4 -21.04 65.92 -45.66
CA ARG A 4 -20.99 65.56 -44.24
C ARG A 4 -22.33 65.02 -43.72
N SER A 5 -22.27 64.13 -42.79
CA SER A 5 -23.15 64.14 -41.60
C SER A 5 -22.52 63.42 -40.42
N ILE A 6 -22.32 64.18 -39.38
CA ILE A 6 -21.89 63.89 -38.06
C ILE A 6 -23.13 63.39 -37.31
N PHE A 7 -23.07 62.24 -36.65
CA PHE A 7 -23.96 61.99 -35.50
C PHE A 7 -23.14 61.42 -34.34
N ARG A 8 -23.04 62.27 -33.34
CA ARG A 8 -22.66 61.90 -31.97
C ARG A 8 -23.88 61.24 -31.31
N ILE A 9 -23.71 60.12 -30.61
CA ILE A 9 -24.53 59.78 -29.44
C ILE A 9 -23.66 58.92 -28.54
N CYS A 10 -23.36 59.48 -27.44
CA CYS A 10 -23.36 59.05 -26.02
C CYS A 10 -23.47 57.57 -25.74
N GLY A 11 -22.46 57.04 -25.07
CA GLY A 11 -22.51 56.62 -23.68
C GLY A 11 -23.32 55.38 -23.35
N LEU A 12 -22.57 54.34 -22.96
CA LEU A 12 -22.96 53.52 -21.80
C LEU A 12 -21.79 52.63 -21.43
N VAL A 13 -21.10 53.04 -20.37
CA VAL A 13 -20.13 52.19 -19.67
C VAL A 13 -20.96 51.17 -18.90
N ALA A 14 -20.99 49.96 -19.39
CA ALA A 14 -21.46 48.82 -18.60
C ALA A 14 -20.22 48.16 -17.95
N ALA A 15 -19.97 48.54 -16.71
CA ALA A 15 -19.02 47.83 -15.85
C ALA A 15 -19.61 46.44 -15.52
N GLY A 16 -19.21 45.44 -16.29
CA GLY A 16 -19.44 44.04 -15.96
C GLY A 16 -18.51 43.60 -14.85
N LEU A 17 -19.00 43.51 -13.61
CA LEU A 17 -18.35 42.78 -12.54
C LEU A 17 -18.26 41.29 -12.95
N LEU A 18 -17.10 40.86 -13.40
CA LEU A 18 -16.74 39.45 -13.45
C LEU A 18 -16.54 38.97 -12.01
N ALA A 19 -17.60 38.41 -11.45
CA ALA A 19 -17.50 37.59 -10.24
C ALA A 19 -16.62 36.38 -10.57
N LEU A 20 -15.36 36.43 -10.18
CA LEU A 20 -14.48 35.25 -10.11
C LEU A 20 -15.04 34.34 -9.01
N SER A 21 -15.88 33.41 -9.42
CA SER A 21 -16.26 32.28 -8.57
C SER A 21 -15.01 31.43 -8.37
N ASN A 22 -14.28 31.69 -7.29
CA ASN A 22 -13.31 30.75 -6.78
C ASN A 22 -14.09 29.51 -6.29
N SER A 23 -14.31 28.58 -7.20
CA SER A 23 -14.63 27.21 -6.83
C SER A 23 -13.36 26.62 -6.23
N ALA A 24 -13.20 26.78 -4.92
CA ALA A 24 -12.33 25.95 -4.13
C ALA A 24 -12.92 24.53 -4.20
N ALA A 25 -12.60 23.82 -5.28
CA ALA A 25 -12.75 22.38 -5.31
C ALA A 25 -11.92 21.86 -4.15
N ALA A 26 -12.58 21.37 -3.11
CA ALA A 26 -11.92 20.62 -2.04
C ALA A 26 -11.17 19.50 -2.73
N GLN A 27 -9.86 19.63 -2.85
CA GLN A 27 -8.98 18.56 -3.25
C GLN A 27 -9.12 17.53 -2.13
N VAL A 28 -9.87 16.46 -2.41
CA VAL A 28 -9.82 15.25 -1.59
C VAL A 28 -8.37 14.80 -1.70
N GLU A 29 -7.62 15.01 -0.65
CA GLU A 29 -6.21 14.63 -0.55
C GLU A 29 -6.16 13.11 -0.68
N GLN A 30 -5.86 12.65 -1.89
CA GLN A 30 -5.78 11.22 -2.20
C GLN A 30 -4.49 10.74 -1.53
N LYS A 31 -4.64 10.03 -0.40
CA LYS A 31 -3.51 9.41 0.31
C LYS A 31 -2.67 8.62 -0.68
N SER A 32 -1.37 8.86 -0.67
CA SER A 32 -0.45 8.07 -1.46
C SER A 32 -0.48 6.60 -1.01
N ALA A 33 -0.12 5.67 -1.89
CA ALA A 33 -0.05 4.26 -1.52
C ALA A 33 0.93 4.03 -0.34
N LYS A 34 1.97 4.85 -0.26
CA LYS A 34 2.93 4.85 0.84
C LYS A 34 2.30 5.29 2.17
N ASP A 35 1.39 6.26 2.15
CA ASP A 35 0.64 6.67 3.35
C ASP A 35 -0.38 5.61 3.76
N LEU A 36 -0.91 4.85 2.80
CA LEU A 36 -1.83 3.75 3.07
C LEU A 36 -1.14 2.57 3.75
N ILE A 37 0.11 2.24 3.40
CA ILE A 37 0.81 1.12 4.03
C ILE A 37 1.41 1.51 5.38
N ALA A 38 1.77 2.77 5.59
CA ALA A 38 2.39 3.24 6.83
C ALA A 38 1.51 2.93 8.05
N GLY A 39 2.11 2.40 9.10
CA GLY A 39 1.44 2.00 10.34
C GLY A 39 1.78 0.58 10.79
N SER A 40 1.01 0.10 11.75
CA SER A 40 1.16 -1.25 12.31
C SER A 40 0.06 -2.17 11.81
N TRP A 41 0.41 -3.41 11.53
CA TRP A 41 -0.46 -4.41 10.93
C TRP A 41 -0.34 -5.73 11.69
N THR A 42 -1.46 -6.44 11.83
CA THR A 42 -1.53 -7.78 12.41
C THR A 42 -1.95 -8.77 11.33
N LEU A 43 -1.25 -9.88 11.21
CA LEU A 43 -1.57 -10.93 10.24
C LEU A 43 -2.82 -11.68 10.69
N MET A 44 -3.79 -11.79 9.79
CA MET A 44 -5.05 -12.50 10.01
C MET A 44 -5.10 -13.84 9.30
N ILE A 45 -4.54 -13.91 8.09
CA ILE A 45 -4.52 -15.11 7.25
C ILE A 45 -3.13 -15.24 6.63
N ALA A 46 -2.62 -16.46 6.62
CA ALA A 46 -1.37 -16.84 5.97
C ALA A 46 -1.53 -18.18 5.28
N ASP A 47 -1.73 -18.15 3.97
CA ASP A 47 -2.00 -19.32 3.16
C ASP A 47 -0.88 -19.55 2.15
N ASN A 48 -0.54 -20.82 1.92
CA ASN A 48 0.17 -21.24 0.71
C ASN A 48 -0.84 -21.42 -0.42
N VAL A 49 -0.46 -21.01 -1.61
CA VAL A 49 -1.27 -21.18 -2.83
C VAL A 49 -0.70 -22.31 -3.64
N ARG A 50 -1.55 -23.27 -4.02
CA ARG A 50 -1.20 -24.38 -4.91
C ARG A 50 -1.27 -23.98 -6.38
N GLY A 51 -0.68 -24.78 -7.26
CA GLY A 51 -0.71 -24.56 -8.69
C GLY A 51 -2.13 -24.56 -9.30
N ASP A 52 -3.09 -25.22 -8.66
CA ASP A 52 -4.51 -25.21 -9.04
C ASP A 52 -5.30 -24.01 -8.46
N GLY A 53 -4.63 -23.11 -7.72
CA GLY A 53 -5.23 -21.95 -7.06
C GLY A 53 -5.85 -22.23 -5.68
N ASN A 54 -5.87 -23.48 -5.23
CA ASN A 54 -6.35 -23.83 -3.90
C ASN A 54 -5.42 -23.26 -2.82
N LYS A 55 -6.01 -22.81 -1.71
CA LYS A 55 -5.29 -22.23 -0.58
C LYS A 55 -5.24 -23.22 0.58
N VAL A 56 -4.08 -23.32 1.19
CA VAL A 56 -3.83 -24.18 2.34
C VAL A 56 -3.16 -23.35 3.43
N PRO A 57 -3.64 -23.40 4.69
CA PRO A 57 -3.00 -22.70 5.79
C PRO A 57 -1.50 -22.95 5.83
N GLY A 58 -0.70 -21.89 5.79
CA GLY A 58 0.76 -21.98 5.77
C GLY A 58 1.38 -22.26 7.13
N PHE A 59 0.64 -21.92 8.17
CA PHE A 59 0.97 -22.23 9.56
C PHE A 59 -0.18 -23.02 10.16
N GLY A 60 0.08 -23.85 11.13
CA GLY A 60 -0.95 -24.51 11.93
C GLY A 60 -1.83 -23.47 12.65
N PRO A 61 -2.02 -23.56 13.99
CA PRO A 61 -2.63 -22.44 14.72
C PRO A 61 -1.85 -21.17 14.40
N LEU A 62 -2.54 -20.17 13.83
CA LEU A 62 -1.90 -18.96 13.31
C LEU A 62 -1.04 -18.29 14.39
N PRO A 63 0.27 -18.15 14.18
CA PRO A 63 1.12 -17.43 15.13
C PRO A 63 0.74 -15.96 15.13
N LYS A 64 1.07 -15.26 16.22
CA LYS A 64 0.94 -13.79 16.24
C LYS A 64 2.04 -13.20 15.38
N VAL A 65 1.66 -12.57 14.27
CA VAL A 65 2.59 -11.85 13.39
C VAL A 65 2.19 -10.40 13.33
N THR A 66 3.14 -9.52 13.60
CA THR A 66 2.96 -8.08 13.49
C THR A 66 3.97 -7.51 12.50
N ALA A 67 3.53 -6.57 11.68
CA ALA A 67 4.37 -5.80 10.79
C ALA A 67 4.19 -4.32 11.05
N LYS A 68 5.29 -3.56 10.96
CA LYS A 68 5.27 -2.10 11.08
C LYS A 68 5.97 -1.51 9.87
N PHE A 69 5.29 -0.60 9.19
CA PHE A 69 5.82 0.16 8.06
C PHE A 69 5.95 1.62 8.45
N GLY A 70 7.17 2.16 8.39
CA GLY A 70 7.44 3.56 8.64
C GLY A 70 7.25 4.41 7.39
N ALA A 71 6.85 5.66 7.54
CA ALA A 71 6.79 6.62 6.44
C ALA A 71 8.18 6.90 5.82
N ASP A 72 9.25 6.60 6.56
CA ASP A 72 10.64 6.68 6.14
C ASP A 72 11.08 5.58 5.16
N GLY A 73 10.21 4.61 4.85
CA GLY A 73 10.53 3.48 3.99
C GLY A 73 11.20 2.32 4.71
N ARG A 74 11.14 2.29 6.04
CA ARG A 74 11.64 1.17 6.85
C ARG A 74 10.48 0.29 7.29
N TYR A 75 10.76 -1.00 7.45
CA TYR A 75 9.79 -1.94 7.99
C TYR A 75 10.43 -2.86 9.03
N SER A 76 9.60 -3.41 9.90
CA SER A 76 9.92 -4.53 10.76
C SER A 76 8.77 -5.52 10.79
N LEU A 77 9.09 -6.80 10.90
CA LEU A 77 8.15 -7.88 11.04
C LEU A 77 8.59 -8.79 12.17
N GLU A 78 7.65 -9.15 13.03
CA GLU A 78 7.87 -10.04 14.17
C GLU A 78 6.82 -11.14 14.17
N LEU A 79 7.28 -12.38 14.25
CA LEU A 79 6.44 -13.56 14.41
C LEU A 79 6.70 -14.17 15.79
N THR A 80 5.66 -14.18 16.61
CA THR A 80 5.65 -14.86 17.90
C THR A 80 4.88 -16.15 17.78
N PRO A 81 5.54 -17.31 17.93
CA PRO A 81 4.86 -18.60 17.80
C PRO A 81 3.88 -18.84 18.95
N ASN A 82 2.82 -19.58 18.69
CA ASN A 82 1.82 -19.95 19.70
C ASN A 82 2.28 -21.11 20.60
N SER A 83 3.43 -21.70 20.32
CA SER A 83 3.97 -22.80 21.13
C SER A 83 5.47 -22.61 21.35
N SER A 84 5.97 -23.12 22.45
CA SER A 84 7.40 -23.11 22.80
C SER A 84 8.28 -23.97 21.89
N SER A 85 7.68 -24.79 21.04
CA SER A 85 8.40 -25.65 20.10
C SER A 85 8.90 -24.94 18.85
N HIS A 86 8.48 -23.70 18.61
CA HIS A 86 8.89 -22.92 17.46
C HIS A 86 9.67 -21.68 17.90
N ALA A 87 10.71 -21.32 17.17
CA ALA A 87 11.47 -20.10 17.42
C ALA A 87 10.70 -18.86 16.95
N ALA A 88 10.84 -17.77 17.69
CA ALA A 88 10.39 -16.47 17.21
C ALA A 88 11.20 -16.06 15.97
N LEU A 89 10.53 -15.43 15.01
CA LEU A 89 11.15 -14.92 13.81
C LEU A 89 11.00 -13.39 13.78
N SER A 90 12.10 -12.71 13.49
CA SER A 90 12.07 -11.27 13.23
C SER A 90 12.93 -10.94 12.03
N TYR A 91 12.48 -10.00 11.23
CA TYR A 91 13.29 -9.40 10.17
C TYR A 91 12.86 -7.96 9.90
N SER A 92 13.80 -7.17 9.42
CA SER A 92 13.59 -5.75 9.15
C SER A 92 14.47 -5.27 8.01
N GLY A 93 14.14 -4.11 7.48
CA GLY A 93 14.91 -3.48 6.43
C GLY A 93 14.20 -2.32 5.76
N GLY A 94 14.53 -2.09 4.51
CA GLY A 94 13.88 -1.10 3.66
C GLY A 94 12.72 -1.69 2.88
N TYR A 95 11.71 -0.88 2.58
CA TYR A 95 10.66 -1.25 1.65
C TYR A 95 10.44 -0.17 0.60
N THR A 96 9.95 -0.61 -0.55
CA THR A 96 9.45 0.27 -1.61
C THR A 96 8.06 -0.20 -2.05
N LEU A 97 7.21 0.74 -2.35
CA LEU A 97 5.92 0.50 -2.97
C LEU A 97 5.92 1.25 -4.29
N ASP A 98 5.53 0.59 -5.39
CA ASP A 98 5.50 1.23 -6.70
C ASP A 98 4.48 2.39 -6.74
N ASP A 99 4.60 3.29 -7.72
CA ASP A 99 3.75 4.47 -7.83
C ASP A 99 2.27 4.12 -8.02
N ALA A 100 1.97 2.94 -8.57
CA ALA A 100 0.61 2.42 -8.70
C ALA A 100 0.08 1.82 -7.38
N GLY A 101 0.94 1.69 -6.35
CA GLY A 101 0.59 1.11 -5.06
C GLY A 101 0.23 -0.37 -5.12
N LYS A 102 0.74 -1.08 -6.12
CA LYS A 102 0.42 -2.49 -6.37
C LYS A 102 1.54 -3.45 -6.05
N THR A 103 2.79 -3.03 -6.14
CA THR A 103 3.96 -3.90 -5.93
C THR A 103 4.74 -3.42 -4.71
N LEU A 104 4.77 -4.27 -3.68
CA LEU A 104 5.57 -4.07 -2.48
C LEU A 104 6.85 -4.90 -2.59
N THR A 105 7.99 -4.25 -2.40
CA THR A 105 9.30 -4.90 -2.34
C THR A 105 9.89 -4.67 -0.97
N LEU A 106 10.24 -5.76 -0.28
CA LEU A 106 10.88 -5.78 1.02
C LEU A 106 12.35 -6.19 0.85
N ARG A 107 13.26 -5.36 1.29
CA ARG A 107 14.69 -5.69 1.34
C ARG A 107 15.04 -6.07 2.78
N VAL A 108 15.42 -7.31 2.99
CA VAL A 108 15.76 -7.83 4.31
C VAL A 108 17.20 -7.45 4.64
N GLU A 109 17.40 -6.56 5.58
CA GLU A 109 18.73 -6.12 6.03
C GLU A 109 19.15 -6.87 7.29
N GLU A 110 18.22 -7.07 8.22
CA GLU A 110 18.41 -7.83 9.44
C GLU A 110 17.39 -8.95 9.54
N SER A 111 17.79 -10.10 10.02
CA SER A 111 16.91 -11.25 10.23
C SER A 111 17.46 -12.16 11.31
N SER A 112 16.54 -12.76 12.11
CA SER A 112 16.86 -13.86 13.01
C SER A 112 17.19 -15.16 12.25
N LEU A 113 16.80 -15.26 10.97
CA LEU A 113 17.22 -16.32 10.06
C LEU A 113 18.39 -15.83 9.19
N PRO A 114 19.61 -16.36 9.36
CA PRO A 114 20.80 -15.88 8.64
C PRO A 114 20.66 -15.89 7.12
N ASN A 115 19.94 -16.92 6.58
CA ASN A 115 19.74 -17.10 5.14
C ASN A 115 18.84 -16.04 4.49
N TRP A 116 18.11 -15.26 5.30
CA TRP A 116 17.21 -14.24 4.80
C TRP A 116 17.86 -12.87 4.68
N ARG A 117 18.95 -12.66 5.44
CA ARG A 117 19.68 -11.38 5.36
C ARG A 117 20.22 -11.14 3.96
N GLY A 118 19.99 -9.96 3.43
CA GLY A 118 20.38 -9.56 2.08
C GLY A 118 19.44 -10.03 0.98
N THR A 119 18.35 -10.75 1.30
CA THR A 119 17.35 -11.16 0.32
C THR A 119 16.36 -10.05 0.03
N THR A 120 15.63 -10.21 -1.08
CA THR A 120 14.54 -9.32 -1.47
C THR A 120 13.28 -10.14 -1.67
N GLN A 121 12.20 -9.69 -1.08
CA GLN A 121 10.87 -10.29 -1.23
C GLN A 121 9.96 -9.30 -1.96
N THR A 122 9.30 -9.77 -3.01
CA THR A 122 8.39 -8.93 -3.81
C THR A 122 7.03 -9.61 -3.91
N GLY A 123 5.99 -8.81 -3.79
CA GLY A 123 4.63 -9.30 -3.94
C GLY A 123 3.67 -8.20 -4.35
N THR A 124 2.51 -8.63 -4.85
CA THR A 124 1.42 -7.71 -5.17
C THR A 124 0.63 -7.38 -3.92
N VAL A 125 0.30 -6.10 -3.72
CA VAL A 125 -0.52 -5.65 -2.60
C VAL A 125 -1.87 -5.13 -3.08
N LYS A 126 -2.87 -5.29 -2.21
CA LYS A 126 -4.21 -4.75 -2.39
C LYS A 126 -4.71 -4.19 -1.06
N PHE A 127 -5.04 -2.91 -1.05
CA PHE A 127 -5.70 -2.27 0.10
C PHE A 127 -7.21 -2.44 -0.01
N VAL A 128 -7.84 -2.84 1.10
CA VAL A 128 -9.30 -2.95 1.21
C VAL A 128 -9.76 -2.10 2.40
N ASN A 129 -10.64 -1.15 2.13
CA ASN A 129 -11.25 -0.25 3.14
C ASN A 129 -10.24 0.52 4.03
N GLY A 130 -8.97 0.63 3.62
CA GLY A 130 -7.91 1.29 4.38
C GLY A 130 -7.41 0.53 5.62
N ASP A 131 -8.13 -0.47 6.10
CA ASP A 131 -7.82 -1.24 7.30
C ASP A 131 -7.35 -2.66 7.02
N HIS A 132 -7.47 -3.13 5.80
CA HIS A 132 -6.99 -4.44 5.37
C HIS A 132 -6.00 -4.32 4.23
N LEU A 133 -4.95 -5.12 4.29
CA LEU A 133 -3.90 -5.25 3.31
C LEU A 133 -3.76 -6.71 2.89
N GLY A 134 -4.04 -7.02 1.64
CA GLY A 134 -3.69 -8.28 1.02
C GLY A 134 -2.30 -8.22 0.40
N TRP A 135 -1.48 -9.24 0.62
CA TRP A 135 -0.19 -9.41 -0.06
C TRP A 135 -0.11 -10.81 -0.67
N THR A 136 0.14 -10.86 -1.97
CA THR A 136 0.34 -12.11 -2.72
C THR A 136 1.75 -12.15 -3.27
N SER A 137 2.47 -13.21 -3.00
CA SER A 137 3.84 -13.46 -3.47
C SER A 137 3.91 -14.78 -4.22
N SER A 138 4.82 -14.88 -5.19
CA SER A 138 5.16 -16.14 -5.86
C SER A 138 6.10 -17.04 -5.04
N VAL A 139 6.48 -16.61 -3.84
CA VAL A 139 7.32 -17.40 -2.92
C VAL A 139 6.42 -18.01 -1.87
N PRO A 140 6.34 -19.34 -1.74
CA PRO A 140 5.54 -19.98 -0.71
C PRO A 140 6.15 -19.80 0.69
N LEU A 141 5.30 -19.80 1.72
CA LEU A 141 5.74 -19.75 3.13
C LEU A 141 6.51 -21.01 3.53
N VAL A 142 6.12 -22.13 2.95
CA VAL A 142 6.77 -23.42 3.16
C VAL A 142 7.26 -23.91 1.82
N ALA A 143 8.54 -24.27 1.74
CA ALA A 143 9.11 -24.81 0.52
C ALA A 143 8.48 -26.19 0.22
N SER A 144 7.72 -26.28 -0.85
CA SER A 144 7.12 -27.51 -1.36
C SER A 144 6.90 -27.36 -2.86
N GLU A 145 7.04 -28.43 -3.61
CA GLU A 145 6.78 -28.48 -5.05
C GLU A 145 5.30 -28.24 -5.39
N ASP A 146 4.40 -28.47 -4.42
CA ASP A 146 2.96 -28.28 -4.59
C ASP A 146 2.53 -26.80 -4.50
N PHE A 147 3.37 -25.94 -3.93
CA PHE A 147 3.02 -24.54 -3.69
C PHE A 147 3.70 -23.61 -4.68
N THR A 148 2.91 -22.71 -5.23
CA THR A 148 3.34 -21.70 -6.22
C THR A 148 3.41 -20.30 -5.65
N GLY A 149 2.99 -20.10 -4.41
CA GLY A 149 3.00 -18.78 -3.79
C GLY A 149 2.37 -18.73 -2.40
N THR A 150 2.19 -17.49 -1.96
CA THR A 150 1.65 -17.14 -0.64
C THR A 150 0.59 -16.07 -0.78
N GLU A 151 -0.45 -16.16 0.03
CA GLU A 151 -1.39 -15.06 0.27
C GLU A 151 -1.43 -14.73 1.75
N LEU A 152 -1.21 -13.46 2.08
CA LEU A 152 -1.27 -12.92 3.42
C LEU A 152 -2.35 -11.85 3.49
N ILE A 153 -3.19 -11.92 4.53
CA ILE A 153 -4.18 -10.87 4.83
C ILE A 153 -3.84 -10.25 6.17
N TRP A 154 -3.69 -8.95 6.16
CA TRP A 154 -3.34 -8.14 7.32
C TRP A 154 -4.47 -7.20 7.69
N GLU A 155 -4.67 -6.98 8.98
CA GLU A 155 -5.54 -5.96 9.53
C GLU A 155 -4.69 -4.88 10.21
N ARG A 156 -5.10 -3.62 10.06
CA ARG A 156 -4.44 -2.49 10.72
C ARG A 156 -4.61 -2.61 12.24
N ALA A 157 -3.52 -2.56 12.97
CA ALA A 157 -3.55 -2.56 14.43
C ALA A 157 -4.17 -1.25 14.93
N LYS A 158 -5.06 -1.37 15.90
CA LYS A 158 -5.75 -0.24 16.57
C LYS A 158 -4.90 0.29 17.70
#